data_82ff548f5e846475623ef34f7c485207
#
_entry.id   82ff548f5e846475623ef34f7c485207
#
_cell.length_a   1.000
_cell.length_b   1.000
_cell.length_c   1.000
_cell.angle_alpha   90.00
_cell.angle_beta   90.00
_cell.angle_gamma   90.00
#
_symmetry.space_group_name_H-M   'P 1'
#
loop_
_entity.id
_entity.type
_entity.pdbx_description
1 polymer ?
#
loop_
_entity_poly.entity_id
_entity_poly.type
_entity_poly.pdbx_seq_one_letter_code
_entity_poly.pdbx_strand_id
1 'polypeptide(L)'
;DYPERRRIKFLQGDIRNKEDLRASMKGADVVIHAAAALPLYSPEEIYTTDIEGTHNVIKQAQEYGVRRFIHISTTAVYGVPDHHPLFEDDALSGVGPYGEAKVKAEEICASYREQGMTVSILRPKSFIGPERLGVFAIFYEWASEGKNFPMIGNGRNRYQFLDVEDLCWAIQACIELDAHLVNDTFNIGAQEYATMREDYQAVLDESGFGKRIITFPAGPVVAVLKALEFLKLSPLYPWIYETASKDSFVSIEKAQKMLGFTPKYSNRDALCRNYRWYLENKSSIAKQQGITHRLPWDQKALKWVKFFF
;
A
#
# COMPACT_ATOMS: atom_id res chain seq x y z
N ASP A 1 -8.88 -19.21 7.01
CA ASP A 1 -9.88 -19.84 6.11
C ASP A 1 -11.06 -18.89 5.94
N TYR A 2 -11.30 -18.44 4.71
CA TYR A 2 -12.43 -17.60 4.38
C TYR A 2 -13.70 -18.47 4.30
N PRO A 3 -14.83 -18.06 4.92
CA PRO A 3 -16.07 -18.84 4.89
C PRO A 3 -16.54 -19.17 3.46
N GLU A 4 -16.27 -18.28 2.51
CA GLU A 4 -16.66 -18.38 1.11
C GLU A 4 -15.64 -19.10 0.21
N ARG A 5 -14.58 -19.68 0.77
CA ARG A 5 -13.49 -20.31 0.00
C ARG A 5 -13.96 -21.32 -1.05
N ARG A 6 -15.08 -22.01 -0.81
CA ARG A 6 -15.65 -22.97 -1.76
C ARG A 6 -16.18 -22.32 -3.05
N ARG A 7 -16.44 -21.00 -3.03
CA ARG A 7 -16.88 -20.23 -4.20
C ARG A 7 -15.70 -19.60 -4.97
N ILE A 8 -14.50 -19.68 -4.42
CA ILE A 8 -13.29 -19.06 -5.01
C ILE A 8 -12.57 -20.12 -5.82
N LYS A 9 -12.39 -19.84 -7.11
CA LYS A 9 -11.53 -20.64 -7.99
C LYS A 9 -10.17 -20.00 -8.07
N PHE A 10 -9.14 -20.72 -7.62
CA PHE A 10 -7.76 -20.28 -7.73
C PHE A 10 -7.18 -20.73 -9.07
N LEU A 11 -6.62 -19.77 -9.82
CA LEU A 11 -5.86 -20.01 -11.05
C LEU A 11 -4.46 -19.43 -10.83
N GLN A 12 -3.45 -20.25 -11.03
CA GLN A 12 -2.06 -19.76 -11.04
C GLN A 12 -1.73 -19.29 -12.45
N GLY A 13 -1.13 -18.10 -12.56
CA GLY A 13 -0.74 -17.54 -13.84
C GLY A 13 0.11 -16.28 -13.68
N ASP A 14 0.64 -15.80 -14.80
CA ASP A 14 1.40 -14.56 -14.89
C ASP A 14 0.65 -13.58 -15.82
N ILE A 15 0.42 -12.35 -15.36
CA ILE A 15 -0.27 -11.33 -16.14
C ILE A 15 0.49 -10.91 -17.42
N ARG A 16 1.77 -11.25 -17.51
CA ARG A 16 2.58 -11.08 -18.73
C ARG A 16 2.27 -12.17 -19.77
N ASN A 17 1.69 -13.30 -19.34
CA ASN A 17 1.31 -14.40 -20.22
C ASN A 17 -0.17 -14.28 -20.64
N LYS A 18 -0.41 -14.06 -21.92
CA LYS A 18 -1.77 -13.89 -22.45
C LYS A 18 -2.64 -15.15 -22.35
N GLU A 19 -2.04 -16.34 -22.41
CA GLU A 19 -2.80 -17.60 -22.31
C GLU A 19 -3.36 -17.78 -20.88
N ASP A 20 -2.58 -17.43 -19.85
CA ASP A 20 -3.04 -17.46 -18.45
C ASP A 20 -4.21 -16.50 -18.24
N LEU A 21 -4.14 -15.31 -18.86
CA LEU A 21 -5.21 -14.31 -18.78
C LEU A 21 -6.50 -14.78 -19.47
N ARG A 22 -6.42 -15.42 -20.64
CA ARG A 22 -7.60 -15.94 -21.35
C ARG A 22 -8.40 -16.92 -20.49
N ALA A 23 -7.71 -17.79 -19.76
CA ALA A 23 -8.37 -18.76 -18.88
C ALA A 23 -9.10 -18.10 -17.71
N SER A 24 -8.58 -16.97 -17.20
CA SER A 24 -9.15 -16.25 -16.07
C SER A 24 -10.28 -15.27 -16.46
N MET A 25 -10.27 -14.73 -17.70
CA MET A 25 -11.22 -13.70 -18.14
C MET A 25 -12.58 -14.27 -18.58
N LYS A 26 -12.64 -15.56 -18.95
CA LYS A 26 -13.86 -16.15 -19.51
C LYS A 26 -15.03 -16.11 -18.52
N GLY A 27 -16.05 -15.32 -18.84
CA GLY A 27 -17.26 -15.15 -18.03
C GLY A 27 -17.09 -14.20 -16.85
N ALA A 28 -16.03 -13.41 -16.83
CA ALA A 28 -15.84 -12.38 -15.80
C ALA A 28 -16.64 -11.12 -16.16
N ASP A 29 -17.50 -10.67 -15.25
CA ASP A 29 -18.21 -9.39 -15.36
C ASP A 29 -17.37 -8.21 -14.89
N VAL A 30 -16.51 -8.44 -13.90
CA VAL A 30 -15.68 -7.44 -13.24
C VAL A 30 -14.25 -7.96 -13.11
N VAL A 31 -13.29 -7.12 -13.38
CA VAL A 31 -11.86 -7.40 -13.12
C VAL A 31 -11.33 -6.41 -12.10
N ILE A 32 -10.72 -6.93 -11.03
CA ILE A 32 -9.96 -6.15 -10.06
C ILE A 32 -8.49 -6.45 -10.31
N HIS A 33 -7.78 -5.49 -10.89
CA HIS A 33 -6.36 -5.63 -11.20
C HIS A 33 -5.51 -5.07 -10.05
N ALA A 34 -5.07 -5.97 -9.17
CA ALA A 34 -4.22 -5.66 -8.02
C ALA A 34 -2.82 -6.30 -8.11
N ALA A 35 -2.52 -6.97 -9.23
CA ALA A 35 -1.21 -7.54 -9.47
C ALA A 35 -0.21 -6.43 -9.82
N ALA A 36 0.92 -6.40 -9.11
CA ALA A 36 2.01 -5.47 -9.34
C ALA A 36 3.33 -6.03 -8.79
N ALA A 37 4.44 -5.64 -9.39
CA ALA A 37 5.75 -5.87 -8.82
C ALA A 37 6.00 -4.88 -7.67
N LEU A 38 6.73 -5.33 -6.64
CA LEU A 38 7.05 -4.47 -5.50
C LEU A 38 8.24 -3.54 -5.82
N PRO A 39 8.36 -2.39 -5.13
CA PRO A 39 9.50 -1.48 -5.31
C PRO A 39 10.88 -2.11 -5.04
N LEU A 40 10.91 -3.32 -4.49
CA LEU A 40 12.13 -4.08 -4.17
C LEU A 40 12.61 -5.00 -5.29
N TYR A 41 11.82 -5.15 -6.35
CA TYR A 41 12.17 -5.96 -7.51
C TYR A 41 13.06 -5.20 -8.49
N SER A 42 13.62 -5.91 -9.47
CA SER A 42 14.42 -5.25 -10.50
C SER A 42 13.59 -4.28 -11.34
N PRO A 43 14.18 -3.20 -11.88
CA PRO A 43 13.47 -2.30 -12.78
C PRO A 43 12.79 -3.02 -13.94
N GLU A 44 13.44 -4.02 -14.52
CA GLU A 44 12.92 -4.83 -15.62
C GLU A 44 11.65 -5.58 -15.19
N GLU A 45 11.66 -6.20 -14.02
CA GLU A 45 10.50 -6.92 -13.50
C GLU A 45 9.35 -5.97 -13.17
N ILE A 46 9.64 -4.78 -12.64
CA ILE A 46 8.65 -3.74 -12.39
C ILE A 46 8.00 -3.28 -13.71
N TYR A 47 8.80 -2.92 -14.72
CA TYR A 47 8.25 -2.42 -15.98
C TYR A 47 7.46 -3.49 -16.73
N THR A 48 7.96 -4.71 -16.82
CA THR A 48 7.25 -5.79 -17.50
C THR A 48 5.97 -6.19 -16.79
N THR A 49 5.97 -6.24 -15.46
CA THR A 49 4.77 -6.60 -14.69
C THR A 49 3.76 -5.45 -14.65
N ASP A 50 4.19 -4.24 -14.28
CA ASP A 50 3.26 -3.16 -13.98
C ASP A 50 2.78 -2.43 -15.25
N ILE A 51 3.58 -2.36 -16.31
CA ILE A 51 3.20 -1.71 -17.56
C ILE A 51 2.62 -2.75 -18.54
N GLU A 52 3.44 -3.71 -18.98
CA GLU A 52 3.01 -4.68 -19.99
C GLU A 52 1.93 -5.60 -19.43
N GLY A 53 2.08 -6.06 -18.17
CA GLY A 53 1.07 -6.86 -17.49
C GLY A 53 -0.27 -6.13 -17.37
N THR A 54 -0.28 -4.86 -16.96
CA THR A 54 -1.51 -4.05 -16.90
C THR A 54 -2.16 -3.93 -18.28
N HIS A 55 -1.36 -3.62 -19.33
CA HIS A 55 -1.87 -3.54 -20.69
C HIS A 55 -2.50 -4.88 -21.12
N ASN A 56 -1.84 -6.01 -20.85
CA ASN A 56 -2.37 -7.31 -21.20
C ASN A 56 -3.71 -7.61 -20.50
N VAL A 57 -3.78 -7.31 -19.19
CA VAL A 57 -4.99 -7.57 -18.38
C VAL A 57 -6.17 -6.74 -18.90
N ILE A 58 -6.00 -5.43 -19.08
CA ILE A 58 -7.11 -4.55 -19.50
C ILE A 58 -7.52 -4.83 -20.95
N LYS A 59 -6.58 -5.15 -21.83
CA LYS A 59 -6.86 -5.56 -23.20
C LYS A 59 -7.70 -6.83 -23.25
N GLN A 60 -7.31 -7.86 -22.48
CA GLN A 60 -8.11 -9.08 -22.39
C GLN A 60 -9.48 -8.81 -21.76
N ALA A 61 -9.58 -7.97 -20.73
CA ALA A 61 -10.86 -7.57 -20.16
C ALA A 61 -11.78 -6.91 -21.21
N GLN A 62 -11.25 -6.04 -22.06
CA GLN A 62 -12.00 -5.43 -23.16
C GLN A 62 -12.43 -6.48 -24.22
N GLU A 63 -11.52 -7.34 -24.66
CA GLU A 63 -11.80 -8.40 -25.65
C GLU A 63 -12.88 -9.39 -25.18
N TYR A 64 -12.96 -9.64 -23.86
CA TYR A 64 -13.98 -10.52 -23.24
C TYR A 64 -15.26 -9.79 -22.81
N GLY A 65 -15.36 -8.49 -23.08
CA GLY A 65 -16.56 -7.70 -22.77
C GLY A 65 -16.78 -7.50 -21.28
N VAL A 66 -15.69 -7.46 -20.47
CA VAL A 66 -15.77 -7.19 -19.04
C VAL A 66 -16.46 -5.84 -18.80
N ARG A 67 -17.49 -5.84 -17.98
CA ARG A 67 -18.33 -4.68 -17.73
C ARG A 67 -17.62 -3.59 -16.92
N ARG A 68 -16.73 -3.97 -16.00
CA ARG A 68 -15.99 -3.05 -15.12
C ARG A 68 -14.55 -3.50 -14.91
N PHE A 69 -13.66 -2.54 -14.99
CA PHE A 69 -12.25 -2.74 -14.68
C PHE A 69 -11.84 -1.82 -13.52
N ILE A 70 -11.31 -2.40 -12.45
CA ILE A 70 -10.87 -1.65 -11.27
C ILE A 70 -9.36 -1.82 -11.13
N HIS A 71 -8.61 -0.75 -11.36
CA HIS A 71 -7.16 -0.75 -11.23
C HIS A 71 -6.75 -0.27 -9.85
N ILE A 72 -5.99 -1.09 -9.13
CA ILE A 72 -5.37 -0.68 -7.86
C ILE A 72 -4.02 -0.04 -8.15
N SER A 73 -4.04 1.29 -8.17
CA SER A 73 -2.85 2.13 -8.29
C SER A 73 -2.21 2.41 -6.93
N THR A 74 -1.65 3.57 -6.73
CA THR A 74 -0.98 4.00 -5.50
C THR A 74 -0.83 5.52 -5.48
N THR A 75 -0.77 6.13 -4.31
CA THR A 75 -0.39 7.55 -4.19
C THR A 75 1.10 7.82 -4.48
N ALA A 76 1.92 6.79 -4.69
CA ALA A 76 3.30 6.94 -5.16
C ALA A 76 3.42 7.55 -6.57
N VAL A 77 2.34 7.58 -7.34
CA VAL A 77 2.26 8.26 -8.65
C VAL A 77 2.51 9.77 -8.55
N TYR A 78 2.25 10.39 -7.39
CA TYR A 78 2.51 11.81 -7.15
C TYR A 78 3.99 12.12 -6.89
N GLY A 79 4.82 11.12 -6.60
CA GLY A 79 6.22 11.30 -6.28
C GLY A 79 6.46 12.00 -4.95
N VAL A 80 7.30 13.03 -4.94
CA VAL A 80 7.60 13.87 -3.76
C VAL A 80 7.00 15.26 -4.00
N PRO A 81 5.76 15.50 -3.57
CA PRO A 81 5.07 16.75 -3.82
C PRO A 81 5.59 17.88 -2.92
N ASP A 82 5.29 19.11 -3.30
CA ASP A 82 5.61 20.35 -2.59
C ASP A 82 4.46 20.86 -1.72
N HIS A 83 3.27 20.28 -1.84
CA HIS A 83 2.07 20.66 -1.10
C HIS A 83 1.25 19.46 -0.64
N HIS A 84 0.32 19.70 0.28
CA HIS A 84 -0.67 18.75 0.78
C HIS A 84 -1.94 19.49 1.23
N PRO A 85 -3.14 18.87 1.17
CA PRO A 85 -3.41 17.53 0.62
C PRO A 85 -3.18 17.47 -0.88
N LEU A 86 -2.93 16.26 -1.43
CA LEU A 86 -2.91 16.02 -2.86
C LEU A 86 -4.30 15.67 -3.37
N PHE A 87 -4.62 16.16 -4.56
CA PHE A 87 -5.86 15.91 -5.26
C PHE A 87 -5.64 15.02 -6.49
N GLU A 88 -6.71 14.45 -7.04
CA GLU A 88 -6.62 13.52 -8.16
C GLU A 88 -6.12 14.15 -9.46
N ASP A 89 -6.29 15.46 -9.62
CA ASP A 89 -5.85 16.27 -10.76
C ASP A 89 -4.44 16.86 -10.60
N ASP A 90 -3.78 16.63 -9.46
CA ASP A 90 -2.39 17.02 -9.29
C ASP A 90 -1.46 16.27 -10.24
N ALA A 91 -0.37 16.92 -10.63
CA ALA A 91 0.61 16.38 -11.57
C ALA A 91 1.21 15.05 -11.07
N LEU A 92 1.28 14.07 -11.96
CA LEU A 92 1.90 12.78 -11.69
C LEU A 92 3.39 12.85 -12.01
N SER A 93 4.22 12.58 -11.00
CA SER A 93 5.68 12.63 -11.09
C SER A 93 6.31 11.45 -10.34
N GLY A 94 5.84 10.24 -10.63
CA GLY A 94 6.31 9.02 -9.99
C GLY A 94 7.83 8.93 -9.95
N VAL A 95 8.39 8.64 -8.77
CA VAL A 95 9.83 8.56 -8.55
C VAL A 95 10.32 7.12 -8.61
N GLY A 96 11.37 6.91 -9.40
CA GLY A 96 11.98 5.61 -9.61
C GLY A 96 11.11 4.63 -10.40
N PRO A 97 11.63 3.42 -10.67
CA PRO A 97 10.98 2.48 -11.57
C PRO A 97 9.53 2.15 -11.20
N TYR A 98 9.25 1.99 -9.90
CA TYR A 98 7.89 1.68 -9.42
C TYR A 98 6.92 2.84 -9.64
N GLY A 99 7.28 4.07 -9.21
CA GLY A 99 6.42 5.23 -9.39
C GLY A 99 6.15 5.52 -10.86
N GLU A 100 7.18 5.47 -11.70
CA GLU A 100 7.08 5.65 -13.16
C GLU A 100 6.19 4.59 -13.80
N ALA A 101 6.37 3.32 -13.44
CA ALA A 101 5.56 2.22 -13.97
C ALA A 101 4.08 2.36 -13.58
N LYS A 102 3.78 2.79 -12.34
CA LYS A 102 2.39 3.01 -11.90
C LYS A 102 1.74 4.19 -12.64
N VAL A 103 2.47 5.27 -12.93
CA VAL A 103 1.98 6.36 -13.77
C VAL A 103 1.63 5.83 -15.16
N LYS A 104 2.52 5.06 -15.79
CA LYS A 104 2.26 4.45 -17.12
C LYS A 104 1.07 3.49 -17.12
N ALA A 105 0.91 2.70 -16.07
CA ALA A 105 -0.24 1.81 -15.89
C ALA A 105 -1.56 2.60 -15.82
N GLU A 106 -1.58 3.75 -15.14
CA GLU A 106 -2.76 4.62 -15.11
C GLU A 106 -3.05 5.26 -16.48
N GLU A 107 -2.02 5.70 -17.24
CA GLU A 107 -2.17 6.21 -18.59
C GLU A 107 -2.81 5.15 -19.52
N ILE A 108 -2.38 3.89 -19.41
CA ILE A 108 -2.99 2.77 -20.13
C ILE A 108 -4.47 2.64 -19.72
N CYS A 109 -4.77 2.57 -18.44
CA CYS A 109 -6.14 2.46 -17.94
C CYS A 109 -7.03 3.62 -18.42
N ALA A 110 -6.53 4.85 -18.39
CA ALA A 110 -7.24 6.03 -18.86
C ALA A 110 -7.55 5.96 -20.37
N SER A 111 -6.62 5.45 -21.20
CA SER A 111 -6.85 5.31 -22.64
C SER A 111 -7.99 4.32 -22.96
N TYR A 112 -8.19 3.26 -22.16
CA TYR A 112 -9.32 2.35 -22.31
C TYR A 112 -10.64 2.96 -21.83
N ARG A 113 -10.58 3.86 -20.84
CA ARG A 113 -11.74 4.66 -20.41
C ARG A 113 -12.23 5.55 -21.55
N GLU A 114 -11.32 6.22 -22.27
CA GLU A 114 -11.62 7.03 -23.46
C GLU A 114 -12.23 6.22 -24.60
N GLN A 115 -11.92 4.93 -24.68
CA GLN A 115 -12.52 3.98 -25.64
C GLN A 115 -13.90 3.45 -25.20
N GLY A 116 -14.45 3.95 -24.09
CA GLY A 116 -15.79 3.61 -23.61
C GLY A 116 -15.85 2.46 -22.60
N MET A 117 -14.72 1.95 -22.12
CA MET A 117 -14.70 0.97 -21.05
C MET A 117 -14.92 1.66 -19.70
N THR A 118 -15.71 1.05 -18.79
CA THR A 118 -15.84 1.56 -17.43
C THR A 118 -14.60 1.15 -16.61
N VAL A 119 -13.74 2.13 -16.31
CA VAL A 119 -12.46 1.93 -15.65
C VAL A 119 -12.35 2.81 -14.40
N SER A 120 -12.34 2.19 -13.23
CA SER A 120 -12.05 2.88 -11.96
C SER A 120 -10.56 2.74 -11.63
N ILE A 121 -9.91 3.84 -11.27
CA ILE A 121 -8.52 3.85 -10.79
C ILE A 121 -8.56 4.26 -9.33
N LEU A 122 -8.12 3.39 -8.43
CA LEU A 122 -8.00 3.70 -7.01
C LEU A 122 -6.53 3.95 -6.68
N ARG A 123 -6.24 5.11 -6.07
CA ARG A 123 -4.91 5.50 -5.56
C ARG A 123 -4.90 5.38 -4.03
N PRO A 124 -4.74 4.18 -3.48
CA PRO A 124 -4.69 4.02 -2.03
C PRO A 124 -3.42 4.61 -1.45
N LYS A 125 -3.54 5.16 -0.24
CA LYS A 125 -2.41 5.40 0.66
C LYS A 125 -1.81 4.07 1.10
N SER A 126 -0.65 4.10 1.76
CA SER A 126 -0.07 2.90 2.35
C SER A 126 -1.11 2.22 3.24
N PHE A 127 -1.58 1.05 2.83
CA PHE A 127 -2.63 0.37 3.55
C PHE A 127 -2.09 -0.77 4.40
N ILE A 128 -2.69 -0.91 5.57
CA ILE A 128 -2.35 -1.82 6.65
C ILE A 128 -3.60 -2.57 7.10
N GLY A 129 -3.41 -3.66 7.81
CA GLY A 129 -4.50 -4.45 8.36
C GLY A 129 -4.11 -5.93 8.48
N PRO A 130 -5.03 -6.78 8.91
CA PRO A 130 -4.82 -8.22 8.97
C PRO A 130 -4.21 -8.78 7.67
N GLU A 131 -3.24 -9.68 7.80
CA GLU A 131 -2.47 -10.29 6.70
C GLU A 131 -1.59 -9.32 5.89
N ARG A 132 -1.43 -8.07 6.34
CA ARG A 132 -0.56 -7.07 5.68
C ARG A 132 0.40 -6.43 6.68
N LEU A 133 1.51 -7.08 6.92
CA LEU A 133 2.52 -6.65 7.88
C LEU A 133 3.62 -5.79 7.25
N GLY A 134 4.31 -6.31 6.24
CA GLY A 134 5.44 -5.63 5.62
C GLY A 134 6.46 -5.13 6.64
N VAL A 135 6.84 -3.86 6.52
CA VAL A 135 7.77 -3.18 7.44
C VAL A 135 7.18 -2.99 8.84
N PHE A 136 5.86 -2.95 9.00
CA PHE A 136 5.21 -2.79 10.30
C PHE A 136 5.46 -3.97 11.25
N ALA A 137 5.77 -5.15 10.71
CA ALA A 137 6.14 -6.30 11.53
C ALA A 137 7.31 -5.99 12.48
N ILE A 138 8.29 -5.19 12.02
CA ILE A 138 9.44 -4.77 12.84
C ILE A 138 8.96 -3.95 14.03
N PHE A 139 8.09 -2.97 13.78
CA PHE A 139 7.53 -2.11 14.80
C PHE A 139 6.68 -2.91 15.82
N TYR A 140 5.80 -3.77 15.33
CA TYR A 140 4.94 -4.60 16.18
C TYR A 140 5.73 -5.60 17.02
N GLU A 141 6.81 -6.15 16.50
CA GLU A 141 7.69 -7.02 17.27
C GLU A 141 8.33 -6.25 18.44
N TRP A 142 8.87 -5.05 18.19
CA TRP A 142 9.45 -4.22 19.24
C TRP A 142 8.40 -3.81 20.29
N ALA A 143 7.22 -3.41 19.87
CA ALA A 143 6.11 -3.11 20.78
C ALA A 143 5.74 -4.32 21.66
N SER A 144 5.63 -5.51 21.05
CA SER A 144 5.27 -6.74 21.75
C SER A 144 6.35 -7.26 22.74
N GLU A 145 7.59 -6.79 22.59
CA GLU A 145 8.70 -7.11 23.48
C GLU A 145 9.00 -6.01 24.52
N GLY A 146 8.12 -5.00 24.61
CA GLY A 146 8.27 -3.91 25.54
C GLY A 146 9.52 -3.07 25.27
N LYS A 147 9.77 -2.72 24.01
CA LYS A 147 10.87 -1.86 23.58
C LYS A 147 10.37 -0.48 23.18
N ASN A 148 11.18 0.55 23.42
CA ASN A 148 10.96 1.85 22.76
C ASN A 148 11.20 1.70 21.26
N PHE A 149 10.60 2.58 20.45
CA PHE A 149 10.79 2.51 19.01
C PHE A 149 11.45 3.79 18.47
N PRO A 150 12.57 3.67 17.71
CA PRO A 150 13.23 4.82 17.10
C PRO A 150 12.44 5.34 15.90
N MET A 151 12.27 6.66 15.83
CA MET A 151 11.60 7.34 14.72
C MET A 151 12.53 8.36 14.07
N ILE A 152 12.57 8.36 12.74
CA ILE A 152 13.36 9.29 11.94
C ILE A 152 12.65 10.65 11.90
N GLY A 153 13.38 11.73 12.20
CA GLY A 153 12.83 13.07 12.31
C GLY A 153 12.22 13.34 13.69
N ASN A 154 11.42 14.39 13.80
CA ASN A 154 10.77 14.80 15.05
C ASN A 154 9.39 14.15 15.25
N GLY A 155 8.89 13.42 14.25
CA GLY A 155 7.60 12.75 14.25
C GLY A 155 6.38 13.67 14.19
N ARG A 156 6.57 14.97 13.87
CA ARG A 156 5.45 15.94 13.73
C ARG A 156 4.82 15.92 12.34
N ASN A 157 5.46 15.26 11.40
CA ASN A 157 4.92 15.07 10.05
C ASN A 157 3.64 14.24 10.11
N ARG A 158 2.73 14.51 9.18
CA ARG A 158 1.45 13.82 9.03
C ARG A 158 1.57 12.81 7.90
N TYR A 159 1.33 11.55 8.22
CA TYR A 159 1.36 10.47 7.24
C TYR A 159 0.04 9.72 7.28
N GLN A 160 -0.75 9.87 6.23
CA GLN A 160 -2.05 9.20 6.12
C GLN A 160 -1.85 7.74 5.75
N PHE A 161 -2.48 6.84 6.49
CA PHE A 161 -2.62 5.42 6.16
C PHE A 161 -4.02 5.12 5.63
N LEU A 162 -4.27 3.84 5.42
CA LEU A 162 -5.58 3.30 5.04
C LEU A 162 -5.72 1.92 5.67
N ASP A 163 -6.87 1.58 6.22
CA ASP A 163 -7.16 0.20 6.60
C ASP A 163 -7.55 -0.62 5.35
N VAL A 164 -7.14 -1.88 5.31
CA VAL A 164 -7.44 -2.78 4.19
C VAL A 164 -8.94 -3.00 3.99
N GLU A 165 -9.75 -2.96 5.05
CA GLU A 165 -11.22 -3.07 4.94
C GLU A 165 -11.82 -1.83 4.25
N ASP A 166 -11.32 -0.64 4.54
CA ASP A 166 -11.76 0.58 3.86
C ASP A 166 -11.39 0.56 2.38
N LEU A 167 -10.23 -0.02 2.01
CA LEU A 167 -9.89 -0.26 0.61
C LEU A 167 -10.86 -1.26 -0.04
N CYS A 168 -11.18 -2.36 0.64
CA CYS A 168 -12.16 -3.34 0.15
C CYS A 168 -13.54 -2.70 -0.04
N TRP A 169 -13.96 -1.82 0.87
CA TRP A 169 -15.20 -1.07 0.73
C TRP A 169 -15.18 -0.19 -0.53
N ALA A 170 -14.10 0.54 -0.78
CA ALA A 170 -13.98 1.37 -1.98
C ALA A 170 -14.02 0.54 -3.28
N ILE A 171 -13.39 -0.64 -3.28
CA ILE A 171 -13.46 -1.60 -4.40
C ILE A 171 -14.91 -2.07 -4.61
N GLN A 172 -15.61 -2.42 -3.52
CA GLN A 172 -17.01 -2.86 -3.60
C GLN A 172 -17.90 -1.75 -4.14
N ALA A 173 -17.72 -0.50 -3.71
CA ALA A 173 -18.45 0.65 -4.26
C ALA A 173 -18.22 0.78 -5.77
N CYS A 174 -17.00 0.59 -6.26
CA CYS A 174 -16.70 0.57 -7.69
C CYS A 174 -17.37 -0.58 -8.45
N ILE A 175 -17.68 -1.69 -7.79
CA ILE A 175 -18.41 -2.83 -8.38
C ILE A 175 -19.91 -2.53 -8.47
N GLU A 176 -20.50 -1.94 -7.44
CA GLU A 176 -21.96 -1.88 -7.24
C GLU A 176 -22.61 -0.58 -7.76
N LEU A 177 -21.92 0.56 -7.62
CA LEU A 177 -22.49 1.86 -8.00
C LEU A 177 -22.60 2.01 -9.53
N ASP A 178 -23.37 3.00 -9.97
CA ASP A 178 -23.56 3.33 -11.38
C ASP A 178 -22.26 3.67 -12.08
N ALA A 179 -22.13 3.23 -13.36
CA ALA A 179 -20.91 3.39 -14.14
C ALA A 179 -20.41 4.84 -14.21
N HIS A 180 -21.30 5.82 -14.33
CA HIS A 180 -20.93 7.24 -14.40
C HIS A 180 -20.30 7.80 -13.11
N LEU A 181 -20.56 7.18 -11.94
CA LEU A 181 -19.99 7.56 -10.66
C LEU A 181 -18.58 6.98 -10.46
N VAL A 182 -18.33 5.80 -11.01
CA VAL A 182 -17.12 5.03 -10.74
C VAL A 182 -16.10 5.07 -11.88
N ASN A 183 -16.47 5.60 -13.06
CA ASN A 183 -15.59 5.68 -14.23
C ASN A 183 -14.61 6.85 -14.11
N ASP A 184 -13.84 6.86 -13.05
CA ASP A 184 -12.95 7.97 -12.69
C ASP A 184 -11.75 7.47 -11.84
N THR A 185 -10.91 8.40 -11.38
CA THR A 185 -9.77 8.16 -10.51
C THR A 185 -10.05 8.70 -9.12
N PHE A 186 -9.70 7.95 -8.07
CA PHE A 186 -10.01 8.29 -6.68
C PHE A 186 -8.81 8.08 -5.75
N ASN A 187 -8.50 9.08 -4.96
CA ASN A 187 -7.62 8.95 -3.82
C ASN A 187 -8.35 8.26 -2.66
N ILE A 188 -7.71 7.27 -2.04
CA ILE A 188 -8.28 6.48 -0.95
C ILE A 188 -7.34 6.50 0.25
N GLY A 189 -7.80 7.01 1.38
CA GLY A 189 -7.03 7.15 2.62
C GLY A 189 -7.93 7.28 3.83
N ALA A 190 -7.37 7.20 5.04
CA ALA A 190 -8.11 7.45 6.27
C ALA A 190 -8.60 8.90 6.33
N GLN A 191 -9.76 9.13 6.92
CA GLN A 191 -10.27 10.49 7.16
C GLN A 191 -9.58 11.14 8.35
N GLU A 192 -9.27 10.35 9.39
CA GLU A 192 -8.67 10.82 10.62
C GLU A 192 -7.23 10.28 10.77
N TYR A 193 -6.30 11.20 10.92
CA TYR A 193 -4.88 10.91 11.16
C TYR A 193 -4.24 12.07 11.92
N ALA A 194 -3.37 11.71 12.86
CA ALA A 194 -2.62 12.65 13.68
C ALA A 194 -1.18 12.83 13.15
N THR A 195 -0.25 13.24 14.00
CA THR A 195 1.16 13.19 13.67
C THR A 195 1.66 11.76 13.70
N MET A 196 2.68 11.45 12.91
CA MET A 196 3.25 10.11 12.86
C MET A 196 3.68 9.60 14.25
N ARG A 197 4.19 10.50 15.09
CA ARG A 197 4.54 10.15 16.48
C ARG A 197 3.32 9.75 17.31
N GLU A 198 2.22 10.48 17.21
CA GLU A 198 1.00 10.21 17.97
C GLU A 198 0.36 8.90 17.53
N ASP A 199 0.27 8.67 16.21
CA ASP A 199 -0.32 7.44 15.65
C ASP A 199 0.49 6.20 16.05
N TYR A 200 1.83 6.26 15.98
CA TYR A 200 2.68 5.13 16.41
C TYR A 200 2.71 4.97 17.92
N GLN A 201 2.67 6.08 18.69
CA GLN A 201 2.64 6.00 20.14
C GLN A 201 1.41 5.25 20.64
N ALA A 202 0.28 5.36 19.96
CA ALA A 202 -0.94 4.63 20.32
C ALA A 202 -0.74 3.10 20.38
N VAL A 203 0.07 2.54 19.47
CA VAL A 203 0.40 1.10 19.51
C VAL A 203 1.28 0.75 20.71
N LEU A 204 2.25 1.62 21.07
CA LEU A 204 3.07 1.41 22.25
C LEU A 204 2.26 1.53 23.55
N ASP A 205 1.29 2.44 23.57
CA ASP A 205 0.37 2.60 24.71
C ASP A 205 -0.53 1.36 24.84
N GLU A 206 -1.05 0.83 23.73
CA GLU A 206 -1.84 -0.40 23.70
C GLU A 206 -1.03 -1.63 24.13
N SER A 207 0.28 -1.65 23.86
CA SER A 207 1.15 -2.75 24.30
C SER A 207 1.26 -2.89 25.81
N GLY A 208 0.93 -1.85 26.58
CA GLY A 208 0.88 -1.84 28.03
C GLY A 208 2.24 -1.78 28.75
N PHE A 209 3.37 -1.71 28.03
CA PHE A 209 4.71 -1.68 28.62
C PHE A 209 5.20 -0.28 29.02
N GLY A 210 4.41 0.79 28.79
CA GLY A 210 4.80 2.18 29.09
C GLY A 210 5.97 2.70 28.25
N LYS A 211 6.16 2.15 27.05
CA LYS A 211 7.25 2.51 26.14
C LYS A 211 6.89 3.71 25.27
N ARG A 212 7.92 4.32 24.68
CA ARG A 212 7.76 5.58 23.95
C ARG A 212 8.46 5.56 22.58
N ILE A 213 7.93 6.38 21.67
CA ILE A 213 8.61 6.73 20.45
C ILE A 213 9.78 7.66 20.76
N ILE A 214 10.99 7.25 20.39
CA ILE A 214 12.23 8.04 20.54
C ILE A 214 12.61 8.64 19.19
N THR A 215 12.55 9.95 19.09
CA THR A 215 12.83 10.66 17.84
C THR A 215 14.33 10.99 17.68
N PHE A 216 14.84 10.84 16.46
CA PHE A 216 16.22 11.15 16.12
C PHE A 216 16.28 12.14 14.95
N PRO A 217 17.24 13.08 14.91
CA PRO A 217 17.39 13.99 13.78
C PRO A 217 17.52 13.23 12.46
N ALA A 218 16.71 13.61 11.43
CA ALA A 218 16.63 12.87 10.19
C ALA A 218 17.98 12.81 9.43
N GLY A 219 18.72 13.92 9.35
CA GLY A 219 19.97 13.99 8.57
C GLY A 219 20.99 12.91 8.95
N PRO A 220 21.45 12.84 10.21
CA PRO A 220 22.39 11.80 10.66
C PRO A 220 21.86 10.38 10.46
N VAL A 221 20.58 10.12 10.77
CA VAL A 221 19.99 8.78 10.63
C VAL A 221 19.93 8.34 9.19
N VAL A 222 19.50 9.22 8.28
CA VAL A 222 19.48 8.95 6.83
C VAL A 222 20.88 8.67 6.29
N ALA A 223 21.90 9.42 6.74
CA ALA A 223 23.29 9.18 6.34
C ALA A 223 23.78 7.78 6.77
N VAL A 224 23.47 7.37 8.00
CA VAL A 224 23.79 6.02 8.51
C VAL A 224 23.05 4.95 7.73
N LEU A 225 21.75 5.14 7.45
CA LEU A 225 20.97 4.17 6.67
C LEU A 225 21.47 4.03 5.23
N LYS A 226 21.91 5.11 4.58
CA LYS A 226 22.55 5.08 3.26
C LYS A 226 23.86 4.27 3.29
N ALA A 227 24.68 4.46 4.31
CA ALA A 227 25.90 3.68 4.47
C ALA A 227 25.60 2.19 4.70
N LEU A 228 24.60 1.85 5.53
CA LEU A 228 24.18 0.48 5.74
C LEU A 228 23.56 -0.15 4.48
N GLU A 229 22.87 0.62 3.67
CA GLU A 229 22.34 0.16 2.39
C GLU A 229 23.46 -0.18 1.42
N PHE A 230 24.46 0.70 1.29
CA PHE A 230 25.65 0.40 0.46
C PHE A 230 26.32 -0.90 0.88
N LEU A 231 26.33 -1.22 2.17
CA LEU A 231 26.83 -2.48 2.73
C LEU A 231 25.83 -3.64 2.66
N LYS A 232 24.63 -3.44 2.10
CA LYS A 232 23.51 -4.41 2.05
C LYS A 232 23.02 -4.87 3.43
N LEU A 233 23.25 -4.08 4.45
CA LEU A 233 22.86 -4.34 5.85
C LEU A 233 21.58 -3.59 6.27
N SER A 234 21.10 -2.62 5.49
CA SER A 234 19.85 -1.91 5.78
C SER A 234 18.64 -2.84 5.54
N PRO A 235 17.66 -2.88 6.44
CA PRO A 235 16.37 -3.52 6.20
C PRO A 235 15.38 -2.59 5.49
N LEU A 236 15.70 -1.29 5.39
CA LEU A 236 14.87 -0.25 4.80
C LEU A 236 15.46 0.18 3.46
N TYR A 237 14.61 0.38 2.46
CA TYR A 237 15.02 0.94 1.18
C TYR A 237 14.88 2.48 1.13
N PRO A 238 15.55 3.17 0.19
CA PRO A 238 15.69 4.64 0.17
C PRO A 238 14.38 5.39 0.35
N TRP A 239 13.34 5.01 -0.37
CA TRP A 239 12.04 5.66 -0.27
C TRP A 239 11.51 5.75 1.16
N ILE A 240 11.63 4.67 1.96
CA ILE A 240 11.12 4.66 3.34
C ILE A 240 11.86 5.69 4.20
N TYR A 241 13.18 5.66 4.23
CA TYR A 241 13.92 6.52 5.16
C TYR A 241 14.08 7.97 4.67
N GLU A 242 14.00 8.22 3.37
CA GLU A 242 14.04 9.57 2.81
C GLU A 242 12.69 10.30 2.94
N THR A 243 11.58 9.57 3.00
CA THR A 243 10.23 10.14 3.13
C THR A 243 9.67 10.06 4.54
N ALA A 244 10.27 9.27 5.44
CA ALA A 244 9.76 9.02 6.80
C ALA A 244 9.52 10.27 7.65
N SER A 245 10.22 11.38 7.38
CA SER A 245 10.07 12.65 8.10
C SER A 245 9.28 13.71 7.32
N LYS A 246 8.68 13.36 6.18
CA LYS A 246 7.92 14.27 5.33
C LYS A 246 6.42 14.04 5.49
N ASP A 247 5.63 15.08 5.25
CA ASP A 247 4.18 14.96 5.13
C ASP A 247 3.81 14.09 3.92
N SER A 248 2.75 13.31 4.06
CA SER A 248 2.23 12.48 2.97
C SER A 248 0.76 12.18 3.19
N PHE A 249 -0.12 13.01 2.64
CA PHE A 249 -1.57 12.80 2.71
C PHE A 249 -2.29 13.37 1.48
N VAL A 250 -3.45 12.80 1.20
CA VAL A 250 -4.28 13.14 0.04
C VAL A 250 -5.67 13.59 0.49
N SER A 251 -6.36 14.36 -0.35
CA SER A 251 -7.81 14.57 -0.20
C SER A 251 -8.55 13.31 -0.63
N ILE A 252 -9.58 12.95 0.12
CA ILE A 252 -10.51 11.87 -0.21
C ILE A 252 -11.91 12.42 -0.56
N GLU A 253 -12.05 13.73 -0.69
CA GLU A 253 -13.34 14.41 -0.92
C GLU A 253 -14.07 13.91 -2.17
N LYS A 254 -13.32 13.63 -3.25
CA LYS A 254 -13.89 13.09 -4.46
C LYS A 254 -14.47 11.70 -4.25
N ALA A 255 -13.77 10.82 -3.56
CA ALA A 255 -14.26 9.50 -3.21
C ALA A 255 -15.46 9.57 -2.27
N GLN A 256 -15.46 10.49 -1.30
CA GLN A 256 -16.61 10.72 -0.42
C GLN A 256 -17.85 11.17 -1.22
N LYS A 257 -17.68 12.12 -2.13
CA LYS A 257 -18.79 12.70 -2.92
C LYS A 257 -19.36 11.72 -3.95
N MET A 258 -18.49 10.99 -4.66
CA MET A 258 -18.92 10.16 -5.80
C MET A 258 -19.20 8.71 -5.40
N LEU A 259 -18.39 8.14 -4.51
CA LEU A 259 -18.55 6.77 -4.07
C LEU A 259 -19.31 6.64 -2.74
N GLY A 260 -19.54 7.75 -2.02
CA GLY A 260 -20.03 7.70 -0.62
C GLY A 260 -18.98 7.14 0.34
N PHE A 261 -17.69 7.20 -0.02
CA PHE A 261 -16.60 6.63 0.76
C PHE A 261 -16.52 7.27 2.15
N THR A 262 -16.75 6.47 3.17
CA THR A 262 -16.62 6.88 4.57
C THR A 262 -15.69 5.90 5.27
N PRO A 263 -14.39 6.21 5.36
CA PRO A 263 -13.43 5.31 6.02
C PRO A 263 -13.86 5.08 7.47
N LYS A 264 -13.86 3.83 7.87
CA LYS A 264 -14.27 3.38 9.20
C LYS A 264 -13.16 3.54 10.22
N TYR A 265 -11.91 3.45 9.76
CA TYR A 265 -10.75 3.41 10.64
C TYR A 265 -9.91 4.68 10.50
N SER A 266 -9.57 5.29 11.65
CA SER A 266 -8.49 6.26 11.73
C SER A 266 -7.13 5.57 11.52
N ASN A 267 -6.05 6.36 11.32
CA ASN A 267 -4.69 5.81 11.33
C ASN A 267 -4.39 5.00 12.58
N ARG A 268 -4.76 5.55 13.74
CA ARG A 268 -4.59 4.91 15.04
C ARG A 268 -5.31 3.57 15.11
N ASP A 269 -6.58 3.54 14.71
CA ASP A 269 -7.39 2.32 14.74
C ASP A 269 -6.81 1.25 13.83
N ALA A 270 -6.40 1.61 12.63
CA ALA A 270 -5.79 0.70 11.67
C ALA A 270 -4.47 0.12 12.19
N LEU A 271 -3.59 0.94 12.77
CA LEU A 271 -2.33 0.50 13.37
C LEU A 271 -2.56 -0.43 14.56
N CYS A 272 -3.43 -0.05 15.49
CA CYS A 272 -3.72 -0.85 16.69
C CYS A 272 -4.44 -2.16 16.32
N ARG A 273 -5.39 -2.12 15.39
CA ARG A 273 -6.06 -3.32 14.88
C ARG A 273 -5.07 -4.31 14.25
N ASN A 274 -4.15 -3.82 13.44
CA ASN A 274 -3.12 -4.66 12.83
C ASN A 274 -2.13 -5.20 13.86
N TYR A 275 -1.82 -4.44 14.91
CA TYR A 275 -1.01 -4.89 16.04
C TYR A 275 -1.69 -6.05 16.81
N ARG A 276 -2.99 -5.93 17.12
CA ARG A 276 -3.75 -7.03 17.76
C ARG A 276 -3.72 -8.29 16.91
N TRP A 277 -3.98 -8.15 15.62
CA TRP A 277 -3.89 -9.28 14.70
C TRP A 277 -2.48 -9.90 14.66
N TYR A 278 -1.43 -9.06 14.68
CA TYR A 278 -0.05 -9.54 14.78
C TYR A 278 0.18 -10.38 16.04
N LEU A 279 -0.28 -9.93 17.21
CA LEU A 279 -0.14 -10.68 18.48
C LEU A 279 -0.81 -12.05 18.41
N GLU A 280 -2.03 -12.11 17.90
CA GLU A 280 -2.80 -13.35 17.75
C GLU A 280 -2.14 -14.36 16.79
N ASN A 281 -1.44 -13.85 15.76
CA ASN A 281 -0.85 -14.68 14.71
C ASN A 281 0.69 -14.80 14.80
N LYS A 282 1.32 -14.24 15.81
CA LYS A 282 2.79 -14.14 15.95
C LYS A 282 3.51 -15.48 15.76
N SER A 283 2.97 -16.56 16.31
CA SER A 283 3.56 -17.90 16.22
C SER A 283 3.54 -18.50 14.82
N SER A 284 2.51 -18.21 14.03
CA SER A 284 2.39 -18.65 12.65
C SER A 284 3.25 -17.81 11.70
N ILE A 285 3.32 -16.50 11.97
CA ILE A 285 4.11 -15.54 11.21
C ILE A 285 5.61 -15.80 11.36
N ALA A 286 6.08 -16.12 12.56
CA ALA A 286 7.50 -16.40 12.84
C ALA A 286 8.09 -17.56 12.01
N LYS A 287 7.26 -18.44 11.48
CA LYS A 287 7.66 -19.56 10.61
C LYS A 287 7.75 -19.19 9.13
N GLN A 288 7.33 -17.99 8.77
CA GLN A 288 7.27 -17.54 7.38
C GLN A 288 8.32 -16.43 7.18
N GLN A 289 9.11 -16.53 6.12
CA GLN A 289 10.06 -15.50 5.72
C GLN A 289 9.84 -15.14 4.24
N GLY A 290 9.96 -13.85 3.92
CA GLY A 290 9.82 -13.39 2.54
C GLY A 290 9.88 -11.87 2.41
N ILE A 291 9.82 -11.39 1.17
CA ILE A 291 9.93 -9.95 0.83
C ILE A 291 8.55 -9.36 0.48
N THR A 292 7.46 -10.11 0.69
CA THR A 292 6.11 -9.65 0.37
C THR A 292 5.53 -8.78 1.47
N HIS A 293 4.50 -7.98 1.17
CA HIS A 293 3.77 -7.22 2.19
C HIS A 293 2.99 -8.09 3.19
N ARG A 294 2.78 -9.37 2.90
CA ARG A 294 2.13 -10.32 3.82
C ARG A 294 3.08 -10.84 4.89
N LEU A 295 4.36 -10.92 4.58
CA LEU A 295 5.38 -11.54 5.41
C LEU A 295 6.20 -10.50 6.17
N PRO A 296 6.69 -10.82 7.38
CA PRO A 296 7.56 -9.92 8.11
C PRO A 296 8.89 -9.76 7.37
N TRP A 297 9.38 -8.53 7.31
CA TRP A 297 10.69 -8.25 6.74
C TRP A 297 11.79 -8.59 7.74
N ASP A 298 12.94 -9.08 7.25
CA ASP A 298 14.11 -9.35 8.09
C ASP A 298 14.66 -8.03 8.65
N GLN A 299 14.84 -7.97 9.96
CA GLN A 299 15.35 -6.79 10.65
C GLN A 299 16.82 -6.49 10.39
N LYS A 300 17.59 -7.48 9.87
CA LYS A 300 19.03 -7.33 9.60
C LYS A 300 19.76 -6.63 10.78
N ALA A 301 20.45 -5.50 10.49
CA ALA A 301 21.18 -4.74 11.50
C ALA A 301 20.30 -4.18 12.63
N LEU A 302 19.00 -3.96 12.43
CA LEU A 302 18.10 -3.46 13.46
C LEU A 302 17.93 -4.43 14.63
N LYS A 303 18.19 -5.73 14.45
CA LYS A 303 18.22 -6.70 15.57
C LYS A 303 19.21 -6.29 16.65
N TRP A 304 20.37 -5.75 16.27
CA TRP A 304 21.39 -5.28 17.22
C TRP A 304 21.01 -3.93 17.85
N VAL A 305 20.42 -3.05 17.07
CA VAL A 305 19.96 -1.73 17.57
C VAL A 305 18.90 -1.90 18.67
N LYS A 306 18.02 -2.89 18.55
CA LYS A 306 16.95 -3.21 19.50
C LYS A 306 17.44 -3.41 20.95
N PHE A 307 18.68 -3.83 21.17
CA PHE A 307 19.22 -4.01 22.52
C PHE A 307 19.38 -2.69 23.29
N PHE A 308 19.45 -1.56 22.59
CA PHE A 308 19.63 -0.24 23.19
C PHE A 308 18.31 0.50 23.50
N PHE A 309 17.19 -0.09 23.18
CA PHE A 309 15.84 0.45 23.34
C PHE A 309 14.97 -0.43 24.24
#